data_ed3d80d8d224780892a7e3357391be73
#
_entry.id   ed3d80d8d224780892a7e3357391be73
#
_cell.length_a   1.000
_cell.length_b   1.000
_cell.length_c   1.000
_cell.angle_alpha   90.00
_cell.angle_beta   90.00
_cell.angle_gamma   90.00
#
_symmetry.space_group_name_H-M   'P 1'
#
loop_
_entity.id
_entity.type
_entity.pdbx_description
1 polymer ?
#
loop_
_entity_poly.entity_id
_entity_poly.type
_entity_poly.pdbx_seq_one_letter_code
_entity_poly.pdbx_strand_id
1 'polypeptide(L)'
;MPRRKPTRLLQVSDCHLARDPAAAYRGQNADANLERLTDAARRWAPDLLVLTGDLSEDASVESYCRIRDWAGRFGCPVAWIPGNHDERDAMSPVFDEAGFQSGPVVAVGGWSLALLDSAWPNDPGGELDDARLKALDELEGDRPAGVFVHHQPTPVGAAWIDKVGMRAAERLWARIGKLPSVRFIAFGHVHQRFRQQVEGVECLACPSTAANSLPATARFTAGETTPMARWFELNETGFRSGYLAA
;
A
#
# COMPACT_ATOMS: atom_id res chain seq x y z
N MET A 1 15.26 8.79 29.72
CA MET A 1 13.94 8.15 29.64
C MET A 1 14.06 6.88 28.82
N PRO A 2 13.39 5.77 29.16
CA PRO A 2 13.40 4.58 28.32
C PRO A 2 12.82 4.94 26.95
N ARG A 3 13.51 4.56 25.87
CA ARG A 3 13.00 4.76 24.50
C ARG A 3 11.68 4.00 24.35
N ARG A 4 10.64 4.66 23.91
CA ARG A 4 9.37 3.99 23.55
C ARG A 4 9.66 2.92 22.48
N LYS A 5 8.99 1.77 22.60
CA LYS A 5 9.03 0.75 21.56
C LYS A 5 8.54 1.37 20.23
N PRO A 6 9.24 1.14 19.12
CA PRO A 6 8.78 1.65 17.82
C PRO A 6 7.41 1.07 17.47
N THR A 7 6.56 1.86 16.84
CA THR A 7 5.29 1.41 16.28
C THR A 7 5.57 0.66 14.97
N ARG A 8 5.02 -0.54 14.85
CA ARG A 8 5.25 -1.43 13.73
C ARG A 8 4.05 -1.40 12.76
N LEU A 9 4.31 -1.02 11.51
CA LEU A 9 3.33 -1.12 10.46
C LEU A 9 3.71 -2.24 9.49
N LEU A 10 2.70 -2.90 8.94
CA LEU A 10 2.87 -3.82 7.83
C LEU A 10 2.01 -3.34 6.66
N GLN A 11 2.63 -2.97 5.56
CA GLN A 11 1.96 -2.66 4.29
C GLN A 11 1.88 -3.93 3.45
N VAL A 12 0.67 -4.25 3.00
CA VAL A 12 0.38 -5.34 2.06
C VAL A 12 -0.33 -4.75 0.85
N SER A 13 0.05 -5.18 -0.34
CA SER A 13 -0.41 -4.62 -1.60
C SER A 13 -0.47 -5.66 -2.69
N ASP A 14 -1.28 -5.39 -3.71
CA ASP A 14 -1.28 -6.16 -4.95
C ASP A 14 -1.49 -7.66 -4.69
N CYS A 15 -2.57 -7.97 -3.94
CA CYS A 15 -2.92 -9.33 -3.58
C CYS A 15 -3.57 -10.09 -4.73
N HIS A 16 -4.30 -9.39 -5.61
CA HIS A 16 -4.96 -9.92 -6.81
C HIS A 16 -5.71 -11.24 -6.57
N LEU A 17 -6.45 -11.32 -5.45
CA LEU A 17 -7.33 -12.44 -5.21
C LEU A 17 -8.51 -12.39 -6.18
N ALA A 18 -8.88 -13.52 -6.77
CA ALA A 18 -10.06 -13.62 -7.61
C ALA A 18 -11.23 -14.25 -6.86
N ARG A 19 -12.44 -14.23 -7.44
CA ARG A 19 -13.61 -14.94 -6.89
C ARG A 19 -13.30 -16.41 -6.61
N ASP A 20 -12.68 -17.07 -7.58
CA ASP A 20 -12.22 -18.44 -7.41
C ASP A 20 -10.84 -18.45 -6.73
N PRO A 21 -10.69 -18.99 -5.51
CA PRO A 21 -9.42 -19.06 -4.82
C PRO A 21 -8.37 -19.95 -5.52
N ALA A 22 -8.79 -20.78 -6.49
CA ALA A 22 -7.88 -21.58 -7.31
C ALA A 22 -7.36 -20.82 -8.54
N ALA A 23 -7.90 -19.64 -8.84
CA ALA A 23 -7.49 -18.85 -10.00
C ALA A 23 -6.00 -18.47 -9.91
N ALA A 24 -5.35 -18.45 -11.06
CA ALA A 24 -3.95 -18.06 -11.15
C ALA A 24 -3.84 -16.61 -11.64
N TYR A 25 -3.14 -15.78 -10.87
CA TYR A 25 -2.70 -14.47 -11.30
C TYR A 25 -1.24 -14.57 -11.78
N ARG A 26 -0.99 -14.25 -13.04
CA ARG A 26 0.36 -14.32 -13.66
C ARG A 26 1.11 -15.63 -13.38
N GLY A 27 0.38 -16.76 -13.39
CA GLY A 27 0.92 -18.09 -13.16
C GLY A 27 1.17 -18.45 -11.69
N GLN A 28 0.73 -17.65 -10.73
CA GLN A 28 0.81 -17.88 -9.30
C GLN A 28 -0.59 -18.01 -8.70
N ASN A 29 -0.79 -18.85 -7.70
CA ASN A 29 -2.00 -18.86 -6.90
C ASN A 29 -1.92 -17.75 -5.84
N ALA A 30 -2.72 -16.69 -6.01
CA ALA A 30 -2.67 -15.48 -5.18
C ALA A 30 -3.11 -15.77 -3.74
N ASP A 31 -4.16 -16.57 -3.54
CA ASP A 31 -4.65 -16.97 -2.20
C ASP A 31 -3.58 -17.76 -1.43
N ALA A 32 -2.96 -18.75 -2.07
CA ALA A 32 -1.88 -19.54 -1.45
C ALA A 32 -0.67 -18.67 -1.11
N ASN A 33 -0.33 -17.69 -1.95
CA ASN A 33 0.76 -16.78 -1.71
C ASN A 33 0.47 -15.84 -0.52
N LEU A 34 -0.75 -15.29 -0.42
CA LEU A 34 -1.15 -14.48 0.73
C LEU A 34 -1.10 -15.30 2.03
N GLU A 35 -1.57 -16.55 1.99
CA GLU A 35 -1.51 -17.45 3.15
C GLU A 35 -0.07 -17.75 3.60
N ARG A 36 0.86 -17.96 2.68
CA ARG A 36 2.30 -18.17 2.99
C ARG A 36 2.91 -17.00 3.76
N LEU A 37 2.42 -15.77 3.57
CA LEU A 37 2.91 -14.58 4.28
C LEU A 37 2.46 -14.54 5.75
N THR A 38 1.44 -15.30 6.14
CA THR A 38 0.77 -15.21 7.45
C THR A 38 1.73 -15.36 8.62
N ASP A 39 2.59 -16.39 8.61
CA ASP A 39 3.48 -16.65 9.74
C ASP A 39 4.55 -15.57 9.89
N ALA A 40 5.08 -15.06 8.79
CA ALA A 40 6.02 -13.95 8.81
C ALA A 40 5.37 -12.67 9.37
N ALA A 41 4.13 -12.37 8.92
CA ALA A 41 3.36 -11.23 9.41
C ALA A 41 3.03 -11.35 10.90
N ARG A 42 2.65 -12.54 11.40
CA ARG A 42 2.41 -12.80 12.83
C ARG A 42 3.67 -12.60 13.67
N ARG A 43 4.82 -13.10 13.21
CA ARG A 43 6.10 -12.89 13.93
C ARG A 43 6.51 -11.43 13.96
N TRP A 44 6.20 -10.67 12.91
CA TRP A 44 6.42 -9.23 12.88
C TRP A 44 5.56 -8.50 13.92
N ALA A 45 4.33 -9.01 14.16
CA ALA A 45 3.37 -8.46 15.11
C ALA A 45 3.11 -6.96 14.86
N PRO A 46 2.40 -6.59 13.78
CA PRO A 46 2.12 -5.21 13.46
C PRO A 46 1.17 -4.56 14.48
N ASP A 47 1.39 -3.28 14.75
CA ASP A 47 0.47 -2.42 15.50
C ASP A 47 -0.59 -1.78 14.57
N LEU A 48 -0.34 -1.78 13.25
CA LEU A 48 -1.27 -1.37 12.19
C LEU A 48 -0.95 -2.14 10.90
N LEU A 49 -1.97 -2.69 10.26
CA LEU A 49 -1.91 -3.23 8.90
C LEU A 49 -2.42 -2.17 7.92
N VAL A 50 -1.71 -1.95 6.81
CA VAL A 50 -2.12 -1.02 5.75
C VAL A 50 -2.24 -1.78 4.44
N LEU A 51 -3.45 -1.85 3.89
CA LEU A 51 -3.76 -2.48 2.60
C LEU A 51 -3.76 -1.39 1.52
N THR A 52 -2.85 -1.50 0.55
CA THR A 52 -2.62 -0.41 -0.41
C THR A 52 -3.03 -0.75 -1.84
N GLY A 53 -4.19 -1.38 -1.99
CA GLY A 53 -4.86 -1.57 -3.27
C GLY A 53 -4.45 -2.81 -4.05
N ASP A 54 -5.18 -3.03 -5.15
CA ASP A 54 -5.15 -4.22 -5.99
C ASP A 54 -5.30 -5.49 -5.14
N LEU A 55 -6.26 -5.44 -4.20
CA LEU A 55 -6.54 -6.54 -3.30
C LEU A 55 -7.34 -7.65 -4.01
N SER A 56 -8.19 -7.26 -4.95
CA SER A 56 -8.91 -8.15 -5.84
C SER A 56 -8.43 -8.01 -7.29
N GLU A 57 -8.49 -9.08 -8.05
CA GLU A 57 -8.25 -9.08 -9.51
C GLU A 57 -9.54 -8.79 -10.29
N ASP A 58 -10.67 -9.20 -9.76
CA ASP A 58 -11.98 -9.17 -10.43
C ASP A 58 -13.05 -8.39 -9.66
N ALA A 59 -12.64 -7.61 -8.66
CA ALA A 59 -13.49 -6.82 -7.77
C ALA A 59 -14.63 -7.61 -7.10
N SER A 60 -14.47 -8.92 -6.93
CA SER A 60 -15.49 -9.77 -6.32
C SER A 60 -15.58 -9.58 -4.80
N VAL A 61 -16.81 -9.62 -4.27
CA VAL A 61 -17.05 -9.57 -2.82
C VAL A 61 -16.36 -10.74 -2.11
N GLU A 62 -16.32 -11.90 -2.75
CA GLU A 62 -15.68 -13.10 -2.20
C GLU A 62 -14.17 -12.94 -2.00
N SER A 63 -13.48 -12.24 -2.91
CA SER A 63 -12.05 -11.92 -2.74
C SER A 63 -11.84 -10.94 -1.59
N TYR A 64 -12.64 -9.88 -1.48
CA TYR A 64 -12.57 -8.93 -0.36
C TYR A 64 -12.88 -9.56 0.99
N CYS A 65 -13.85 -10.49 1.05
CA CYS A 65 -14.11 -11.26 2.28
C CYS A 65 -12.88 -12.06 2.73
N ARG A 66 -12.15 -12.70 1.80
CA ARG A 66 -10.92 -13.42 2.15
C ARG A 66 -9.80 -12.50 2.62
N ILE A 67 -9.64 -11.33 2.00
CA ILE A 67 -8.70 -10.30 2.49
C ILE A 67 -9.06 -9.85 3.90
N ARG A 68 -10.35 -9.54 4.15
CA ARG A 68 -10.86 -9.17 5.48
C ARG A 68 -10.52 -10.25 6.51
N ASP A 69 -10.86 -11.49 6.20
CA ASP A 69 -10.65 -12.61 7.11
C ASP A 69 -9.16 -12.87 7.38
N TRP A 70 -8.32 -12.72 6.36
CA TRP A 70 -6.87 -12.80 6.51
C TRP A 70 -6.32 -11.67 7.39
N ALA A 71 -6.69 -10.42 7.11
CA ALA A 71 -6.24 -9.24 7.86
C ALA A 71 -6.71 -9.28 9.32
N GLY A 72 -7.92 -9.75 9.58
CA GLY A 72 -8.49 -9.89 10.93
C GLY A 72 -7.70 -10.84 11.85
N ARG A 73 -6.89 -11.74 11.30
CA ARG A 73 -6.08 -12.72 12.07
C ARG A 73 -4.94 -12.06 12.89
N PHE A 74 -4.61 -10.81 12.62
CA PHE A 74 -3.50 -10.12 13.29
C PHE A 74 -3.92 -9.35 14.54
N GLY A 75 -5.23 -9.14 14.74
CA GLY A 75 -5.78 -8.48 15.93
C GLY A 75 -5.31 -7.04 16.12
N CYS A 76 -4.88 -6.37 15.06
CA CYS A 76 -4.51 -4.96 15.03
C CYS A 76 -5.48 -4.17 14.16
N PRO A 77 -5.56 -2.84 14.30
CA PRO A 77 -6.27 -1.98 13.35
C PRO A 77 -5.80 -2.22 11.91
N VAL A 78 -6.73 -2.08 10.97
CA VAL A 78 -6.46 -2.18 9.53
C VAL A 78 -6.89 -0.88 8.86
N ALA A 79 -6.01 -0.32 8.04
CA ALA A 79 -6.29 0.81 7.17
C ALA A 79 -6.20 0.37 5.71
N TRP A 80 -7.00 0.99 4.81
CA TRP A 80 -7.03 0.56 3.43
C TRP A 80 -7.30 1.70 2.43
N ILE A 81 -6.79 1.52 1.22
CA ILE A 81 -7.11 2.29 0.03
C ILE A 81 -7.30 1.32 -1.14
N PRO A 82 -8.13 1.66 -2.15
CA PRO A 82 -8.25 0.85 -3.36
C PRO A 82 -7.06 1.04 -4.32
N GLY A 83 -6.85 0.04 -5.19
CA GLY A 83 -6.04 0.13 -6.40
C GLY A 83 -6.90 0.19 -7.66
N ASN A 84 -6.28 0.09 -8.82
CA ASN A 84 -7.00 0.19 -10.11
C ASN A 84 -7.78 -1.09 -10.49
N HIS A 85 -7.48 -2.23 -9.87
CA HIS A 85 -8.28 -3.46 -10.01
C HIS A 85 -9.45 -3.53 -9.03
N ASP A 86 -9.48 -2.65 -8.02
CA ASP A 86 -10.51 -2.68 -6.99
C ASP A 86 -11.71 -1.80 -7.35
N GLU A 87 -12.90 -2.23 -6.90
CA GLU A 87 -14.14 -1.46 -6.95
C GLU A 87 -14.52 -1.01 -5.53
N ARG A 88 -14.41 0.30 -5.24
CA ARG A 88 -14.67 0.86 -3.90
C ARG A 88 -16.05 0.49 -3.36
N ASP A 89 -17.09 0.53 -4.22
CA ASP A 89 -18.47 0.25 -3.83
C ASP A 89 -18.69 -1.23 -3.43
N ALA A 90 -17.90 -2.15 -3.99
CA ALA A 90 -17.90 -3.55 -3.57
C ALA A 90 -17.04 -3.81 -2.32
N MET A 91 -15.97 -3.06 -2.17
CA MET A 91 -14.95 -3.19 -1.13
C MET A 91 -15.40 -2.58 0.21
N SER A 92 -15.97 -1.35 0.18
CA SER A 92 -16.34 -0.60 1.38
C SER A 92 -17.29 -1.37 2.30
N PRO A 93 -18.41 -1.97 1.85
CA PRO A 93 -19.30 -2.68 2.75
C PRO A 93 -18.62 -3.82 3.51
N VAL A 94 -17.71 -4.55 2.85
CA VAL A 94 -16.99 -5.69 3.46
C VAL A 94 -16.02 -5.23 4.53
N PHE A 95 -15.32 -4.12 4.30
CA PHE A 95 -14.28 -3.64 5.21
C PHE A 95 -14.84 -2.75 6.31
N ASP A 96 -15.88 -1.97 6.04
CA ASP A 96 -16.56 -1.14 7.04
C ASP A 96 -17.27 -2.01 8.10
N GLU A 97 -17.90 -3.13 7.70
CA GLU A 97 -18.45 -4.12 8.62
C GLU A 97 -17.39 -4.68 9.59
N ALA A 98 -16.16 -4.84 9.11
CA ALA A 98 -15.03 -5.30 9.93
C ALA A 98 -14.38 -4.18 10.76
N GLY A 99 -14.82 -2.93 10.62
CA GLY A 99 -14.25 -1.78 11.29
C GLY A 99 -12.89 -1.36 10.74
N PHE A 100 -12.57 -1.70 9.49
CA PHE A 100 -11.34 -1.26 8.83
C PHE A 100 -11.44 0.22 8.45
N GLN A 101 -10.35 0.95 8.55
CA GLN A 101 -10.31 2.40 8.39
C GLN A 101 -9.97 2.79 6.95
N SER A 102 -10.83 3.59 6.31
CA SER A 102 -10.58 4.23 5.01
C SER A 102 -10.59 5.76 5.09
N GLY A 103 -10.54 6.29 6.31
CA GLY A 103 -10.50 7.73 6.53
C GLY A 103 -9.24 8.37 5.95
N PRO A 104 -9.28 9.70 5.69
CA PRO A 104 -8.18 10.37 4.98
C PRO A 104 -6.87 10.35 5.77
N VAL A 105 -6.93 10.32 7.10
CA VAL A 105 -5.75 10.27 7.97
C VAL A 105 -5.96 9.30 9.13
N VAL A 106 -4.95 8.47 9.38
CA VAL A 106 -4.87 7.55 10.52
C VAL A 106 -3.71 7.98 11.43
N ALA A 107 -4.02 8.19 12.70
CA ALA A 107 -2.99 8.50 13.71
C ALA A 107 -2.50 7.23 14.39
N VAL A 108 -1.18 7.01 14.43
CA VAL A 108 -0.57 5.85 15.07
C VAL A 108 0.82 6.17 15.61
N GLY A 109 1.11 5.80 16.85
CA GLY A 109 2.46 5.89 17.42
C GLY A 109 3.11 7.28 17.39
N GLY A 110 2.30 8.35 17.37
CA GLY A 110 2.78 9.73 17.25
C GLY A 110 3.01 10.20 15.81
N TRP A 111 2.64 9.39 14.81
CA TRP A 111 2.66 9.71 13.39
C TRP A 111 1.25 9.96 12.85
N SER A 112 1.16 10.76 11.78
CA SER A 112 -0.04 10.94 10.97
C SER A 112 0.17 10.26 9.61
N LEU A 113 -0.74 9.38 9.22
CA LEU A 113 -0.65 8.62 7.97
C LEU A 113 -1.80 9.04 7.04
N ALA A 114 -1.50 9.76 5.96
CA ALA A 114 -2.48 10.08 4.95
C ALA A 114 -2.72 8.87 4.04
N LEU A 115 -4.00 8.57 3.78
CA LEU A 115 -4.46 7.50 2.90
C LEU A 115 -5.10 8.14 1.67
N LEU A 116 -4.38 8.11 0.53
CA LEU A 116 -4.82 8.75 -0.70
C LEU A 116 -5.34 7.73 -1.70
N ASP A 117 -6.62 7.81 -2.01
CA ASP A 117 -7.23 7.03 -3.09
C ASP A 117 -6.82 7.61 -4.43
N SER A 118 -5.92 6.94 -5.15
CA SER A 118 -5.49 7.33 -6.49
C SER A 118 -6.16 6.52 -7.60
N ALA A 119 -7.03 5.56 -7.28
CA ALA A 119 -7.73 4.78 -8.29
C ALA A 119 -8.69 5.67 -9.10
N TRP A 120 -8.66 5.53 -10.42
CA TRP A 120 -9.52 6.28 -11.32
C TRP A 120 -10.42 5.33 -12.10
N PRO A 121 -11.73 5.60 -12.23
CA PRO A 121 -12.66 4.67 -12.85
C PRO A 121 -12.24 4.29 -14.28
N ASN A 122 -12.18 2.98 -14.57
CA ASN A 122 -11.83 2.41 -15.86
C ASN A 122 -10.46 2.84 -16.40
N ASP A 123 -9.51 3.14 -15.54
CA ASP A 123 -8.17 3.55 -15.94
C ASP A 123 -7.12 2.79 -15.10
N PRO A 124 -6.12 2.14 -15.75
CA PRO A 124 -5.06 1.47 -15.03
C PRO A 124 -4.04 2.44 -14.39
N GLY A 125 -4.08 3.73 -14.73
CA GLY A 125 -3.25 4.77 -14.13
C GLY A 125 -3.98 5.51 -13.01
N GLY A 126 -3.20 6.06 -12.07
CA GLY A 126 -3.75 6.81 -10.95
C GLY A 126 -3.86 8.30 -11.21
N GLU A 127 -4.72 8.96 -10.44
CA GLU A 127 -4.81 10.42 -10.39
C GLU A 127 -5.28 10.91 -9.02
N LEU A 128 -4.80 12.08 -8.62
CA LEU A 128 -5.26 12.78 -7.42
C LEU A 128 -5.78 14.16 -7.80
N ASP A 129 -7.08 14.34 -7.74
CA ASP A 129 -7.72 15.64 -7.87
C ASP A 129 -7.62 16.46 -6.56
N ASP A 130 -8.11 17.70 -6.58
CA ASP A 130 -8.03 18.58 -5.41
C ASP A 130 -8.83 18.05 -4.21
N ALA A 131 -9.93 17.32 -4.46
CA ALA A 131 -10.73 16.74 -3.40
C ALA A 131 -9.97 15.63 -2.66
N ARG A 132 -9.30 14.75 -3.41
CA ARG A 132 -8.47 13.66 -2.85
C ARG A 132 -7.21 14.19 -2.16
N LEU A 133 -6.60 15.25 -2.69
CA LEU A 133 -5.45 15.90 -2.07
C LEU A 133 -5.77 16.64 -0.77
N LYS A 134 -7.07 16.94 -0.48
CA LYS A 134 -7.48 17.57 0.80
C LYS A 134 -7.10 16.74 2.02
N ALA A 135 -6.99 15.41 1.90
CA ALA A 135 -6.50 14.58 2.99
C ALA A 135 -5.15 15.04 3.56
N LEU A 136 -4.31 15.66 2.73
CA LEU A 136 -3.02 16.21 3.16
C LEU A 136 -3.16 17.45 4.06
N ASP A 137 -4.29 18.16 4.00
CA ASP A 137 -4.57 19.33 4.85
C ASP A 137 -4.86 18.91 6.30
N GLU A 138 -5.23 17.64 6.50
CA GLU A 138 -5.50 17.05 7.81
C GLU A 138 -4.23 16.54 8.51
N LEU A 139 -3.06 16.60 7.84
CA LEU A 139 -1.79 16.25 8.47
C LEU A 139 -1.46 17.30 9.55
N GLU A 140 -1.52 16.88 10.79
CA GLU A 140 -1.39 17.76 11.95
C GLU A 140 0.04 18.27 12.14
N GLY A 141 0.26 19.55 11.99
CA GLY A 141 1.38 20.34 12.51
C GLY A 141 2.76 19.69 12.37
N ASP A 142 3.47 19.56 13.49
CA ASP A 142 4.84 19.06 13.54
C ASP A 142 4.96 17.54 13.68
N ARG A 143 3.85 16.80 13.71
CA ARG A 143 3.91 15.33 13.77
C ARG A 143 4.53 14.77 12.50
N PRO A 144 5.50 13.85 12.61
CA PRO A 144 6.01 13.19 11.42
C PRO A 144 4.89 12.46 10.70
N ALA A 145 4.90 12.53 9.37
CA ALA A 145 3.85 11.99 8.54
C ALA A 145 4.38 11.02 7.48
N GLY A 146 3.53 10.06 7.11
CA GLY A 146 3.68 9.20 5.96
C GLY A 146 2.46 9.31 5.05
N VAL A 147 2.65 9.06 3.77
CA VAL A 147 1.58 9.03 2.77
C VAL A 147 1.51 7.64 2.18
N PHE A 148 0.32 7.05 2.14
CA PHE A 148 0.05 5.82 1.41
C PHE A 148 -0.83 6.13 0.20
N VAL A 149 -0.45 5.61 -0.94
CA VAL A 149 -1.16 5.75 -2.21
C VAL A 149 -0.96 4.46 -3.01
N HIS A 150 -1.87 4.11 -3.93
CA HIS A 150 -1.64 2.88 -4.70
C HIS A 150 -0.62 3.10 -5.83
N HIS A 151 -0.85 4.10 -6.70
CA HIS A 151 0.00 4.34 -7.87
C HIS A 151 1.28 5.10 -7.52
N GLN A 152 2.40 4.73 -8.13
CA GLN A 152 3.68 5.38 -7.92
C GLN A 152 3.66 6.85 -8.38
N PRO A 153 4.13 7.80 -7.53
CA PRO A 153 4.19 9.22 -7.87
C PRO A 153 5.50 9.62 -8.55
N THR A 154 6.36 8.65 -8.87
CA THR A 154 7.65 8.84 -9.53
C THR A 154 7.96 7.62 -10.39
N PRO A 155 8.64 7.75 -11.53
CA PRO A 155 9.06 6.60 -12.31
C PRO A 155 9.92 5.62 -11.49
N VAL A 156 9.68 4.32 -11.66
CA VAL A 156 10.45 3.25 -11.01
C VAL A 156 11.47 2.61 -11.94
N GLY A 157 11.58 3.12 -13.19
CA GLY A 157 12.51 2.66 -14.20
C GLY A 157 12.07 1.39 -14.94
N ALA A 158 10.81 0.99 -14.82
CA ALA A 158 10.23 -0.16 -15.53
C ALA A 158 9.13 0.33 -16.49
N ALA A 159 9.44 0.41 -17.79
CA ALA A 159 8.60 1.12 -18.76
C ALA A 159 7.17 0.54 -18.88
N TRP A 160 6.94 -0.73 -18.54
CA TRP A 160 5.61 -1.33 -18.60
C TRP A 160 4.64 -0.74 -17.57
N ILE A 161 5.16 -0.33 -16.40
CA ILE A 161 4.36 0.18 -15.30
C ILE A 161 4.48 1.72 -15.18
N ASP A 162 5.59 2.29 -15.61
CA ASP A 162 5.79 3.75 -15.57
C ASP A 162 4.80 4.49 -16.48
N LYS A 163 4.31 3.85 -17.57
CA LYS A 163 3.30 4.42 -18.47
C LYS A 163 1.89 4.52 -17.87
N VAL A 164 1.63 3.77 -16.79
CA VAL A 164 0.35 3.73 -16.06
C VAL A 164 0.52 4.10 -14.57
N GLY A 165 1.55 4.86 -14.25
CA GLY A 165 1.75 5.43 -12.92
C GLY A 165 0.77 6.57 -12.60
N MET A 166 1.07 7.37 -11.62
CA MET A 166 0.25 8.51 -11.24
C MET A 166 0.34 9.62 -12.29
N ARG A 167 -0.79 9.96 -12.92
CA ARG A 167 -0.92 11.15 -13.77
C ARG A 167 -0.88 12.41 -12.93
N ALA A 168 -0.40 13.51 -13.51
CA ALA A 168 -0.30 14.81 -12.84
C ALA A 168 0.33 14.72 -11.43
N ALA A 169 1.33 13.85 -11.26
CA ALA A 169 2.00 13.64 -9.97
C ALA A 169 2.62 14.91 -9.41
N GLU A 170 2.93 15.89 -10.27
CA GLU A 170 3.42 17.22 -9.86
C GLU A 170 2.44 17.94 -8.90
N ARG A 171 1.13 17.65 -8.96
CA ARG A 171 0.14 18.21 -8.03
C ARG A 171 0.35 17.67 -6.61
N LEU A 172 0.61 16.36 -6.49
CA LEU A 172 0.97 15.75 -5.21
C LEU A 172 2.27 16.34 -4.68
N TRP A 173 3.30 16.41 -5.51
CA TRP A 173 4.61 16.95 -5.12
C TRP A 173 4.53 18.42 -4.70
N ALA A 174 3.74 19.24 -5.39
CA ALA A 174 3.51 20.63 -5.00
C ALA A 174 2.83 20.79 -3.62
N ARG A 175 2.02 19.81 -3.20
CA ARG A 175 1.43 19.78 -1.85
C ARG A 175 2.43 19.26 -0.83
N ILE A 176 3.13 18.16 -1.12
CA ILE A 176 4.16 17.56 -0.26
C ILE A 176 5.29 18.54 0.05
N GLY A 177 5.73 19.34 -0.94
CA GLY A 177 6.76 20.36 -0.74
C GLY A 177 6.39 21.46 0.28
N LYS A 178 5.12 21.59 0.64
CA LYS A 178 4.63 22.51 1.70
C LYS A 178 4.47 21.80 3.05
N LEU A 179 4.74 20.50 3.14
CA LEU A 179 4.52 19.67 4.32
C LEU A 179 5.85 19.03 4.79
N PRO A 180 6.70 19.79 5.49
CA PRO A 180 8.02 19.30 5.92
C PRO A 180 7.94 18.14 6.92
N SER A 181 6.75 17.86 7.46
CA SER A 181 6.49 16.71 8.32
C SER A 181 6.46 15.39 7.57
N VAL A 182 6.18 15.38 6.25
CA VAL A 182 6.12 14.17 5.44
C VAL A 182 7.52 13.58 5.25
N ARG A 183 7.70 12.33 5.63
CA ARG A 183 8.97 11.60 5.59
C ARG A 183 9.06 10.57 4.50
N PHE A 184 7.92 9.96 4.14
CA PHE A 184 7.85 8.96 3.08
C PHE A 184 6.51 8.98 2.34
N ILE A 185 6.54 8.50 1.10
CA ILE A 185 5.38 8.09 0.32
C ILE A 185 5.55 6.60 0.03
N ALA A 186 4.60 5.77 0.48
CA ALA A 186 4.59 4.34 0.27
C ALA A 186 3.48 3.97 -0.72
N PHE A 187 3.77 3.08 -1.66
CA PHE A 187 2.84 2.71 -2.73
C PHE A 187 2.94 1.23 -3.11
N GLY A 188 1.94 0.73 -3.83
CA GLY A 188 1.88 -0.58 -4.46
C GLY A 188 2.12 -0.51 -5.96
N HIS A 189 1.27 -1.19 -6.74
CA HIS A 189 1.13 -1.13 -8.19
C HIS A 189 2.33 -1.63 -9.02
N VAL A 190 3.54 -1.39 -8.57
CA VAL A 190 4.75 -1.64 -9.37
C VAL A 190 5.25 -3.09 -9.31
N HIS A 191 4.71 -3.90 -8.40
CA HIS A 191 5.06 -5.31 -8.23
C HIS A 191 6.57 -5.58 -8.15
N GLN A 192 7.31 -4.68 -7.50
CA GLN A 192 8.76 -4.84 -7.31
C GLN A 192 9.25 -4.11 -6.08
N ARG A 193 10.43 -4.46 -5.62
CA ARG A 193 11.13 -3.68 -4.60
C ARG A 193 11.61 -2.37 -5.23
N PHE A 194 11.33 -1.25 -4.55
CA PHE A 194 11.83 0.05 -4.97
C PHE A 194 12.01 0.96 -3.76
N ARG A 195 13.05 1.78 -3.82
CA ARG A 195 13.34 2.85 -2.88
C ARG A 195 14.13 3.94 -3.58
N GLN A 196 13.65 5.15 -3.49
CA GLN A 196 14.34 6.34 -4.02
C GLN A 196 14.00 7.54 -3.14
N GLN A 197 14.93 8.47 -2.97
CA GLN A 197 14.66 9.76 -2.39
C GLN A 197 14.33 10.77 -3.49
N VAL A 198 13.18 11.43 -3.37
CA VAL A 198 12.70 12.46 -4.28
C VAL A 198 12.33 13.69 -3.45
N GLU A 199 12.92 14.85 -3.75
CA GLU A 199 12.67 16.13 -3.03
C GLU A 199 12.77 16.02 -1.50
N GLY A 200 13.68 15.18 -1.00
CA GLY A 200 13.87 14.96 0.44
C GLY A 200 12.92 13.92 1.07
N VAL A 201 11.96 13.40 0.33
CA VAL A 201 10.98 12.39 0.78
C VAL A 201 11.37 11.01 0.25
N GLU A 202 11.26 9.97 1.08
CA GLU A 202 11.50 8.58 0.68
C GLU A 202 10.31 8.02 -0.09
N CYS A 203 10.50 7.65 -1.36
CA CYS A 203 9.53 6.91 -2.18
C CYS A 203 9.77 5.41 -2.06
N LEU A 204 8.76 4.67 -1.59
CA LEU A 204 8.91 3.30 -1.13
C LEU A 204 7.82 2.40 -1.73
N ALA A 205 8.18 1.48 -2.65
CA ALA A 205 7.22 0.51 -3.15
C ALA A 205 7.06 -0.70 -2.23
N CYS A 206 5.84 -1.16 -2.07
CA CYS A 206 5.53 -2.49 -1.53
C CYS A 206 5.53 -3.49 -2.69
N PRO A 207 6.28 -4.60 -2.61
CA PRO A 207 6.14 -5.68 -3.56
C PRO A 207 4.76 -6.34 -3.44
N SER A 208 4.33 -6.99 -4.51
CA SER A 208 3.09 -7.78 -4.54
C SER A 208 3.19 -9.04 -3.68
N THR A 209 2.08 -9.42 -3.06
CA THR A 209 1.96 -10.76 -2.47
C THR A 209 1.67 -11.81 -3.52
N ALA A 210 1.06 -11.46 -4.65
CA ALA A 210 0.66 -12.40 -5.69
C ALA A 210 1.80 -12.73 -6.67
N ALA A 211 2.35 -11.73 -7.36
CA ALA A 211 3.41 -11.95 -8.35
C ALA A 211 4.27 -10.71 -8.51
N ASN A 212 5.59 -10.87 -8.49
CA ASN A 212 6.53 -9.77 -8.62
C ASN A 212 7.21 -9.75 -10.00
N SER A 213 7.59 -8.57 -10.48
CA SER A 213 8.30 -8.33 -11.74
C SER A 213 9.78 -8.07 -11.49
N LEU A 214 10.61 -8.41 -12.45
CA LEU A 214 11.99 -7.93 -12.50
C LEU A 214 11.98 -6.38 -12.70
N PRO A 215 12.88 -5.64 -12.04
CA PRO A 215 13.04 -4.21 -12.27
C PRO A 215 13.61 -3.92 -13.67
N ALA A 216 13.46 -2.66 -14.11
CA ALA A 216 14.03 -2.14 -15.35
C ALA A 216 13.63 -2.89 -16.63
N THR A 217 12.41 -3.42 -16.67
CA THR A 217 11.90 -4.18 -17.82
C THR A 217 10.89 -3.37 -18.64
N ALA A 218 10.83 -3.63 -19.95
CA ALA A 218 9.91 -2.96 -20.86
C ALA A 218 8.47 -3.54 -20.81
N ARG A 219 8.31 -4.75 -20.29
CA ARG A 219 7.05 -5.46 -20.06
C ARG A 219 7.13 -6.23 -18.76
N PHE A 220 6.00 -6.63 -18.19
CA PHE A 220 6.01 -7.50 -17.03
C PHE A 220 6.87 -8.72 -17.32
N THR A 221 7.88 -8.93 -16.50
CA THR A 221 8.77 -10.09 -16.59
C THR A 221 8.83 -10.70 -15.20
N ALA A 222 8.33 -11.92 -15.07
CA ALA A 222 8.26 -12.61 -13.78
C ALA A 222 9.62 -12.58 -13.07
N GLY A 223 9.61 -12.11 -11.85
CA GLY A 223 10.76 -12.03 -10.96
C GLY A 223 10.68 -13.06 -9.84
N GLU A 224 10.94 -12.60 -8.62
CA GLU A 224 10.89 -13.42 -7.42
C GLU A 224 9.46 -13.90 -7.12
N THR A 225 9.28 -15.20 -6.90
CA THR A 225 7.97 -15.82 -6.64
C THR A 225 7.61 -15.85 -5.14
N THR A 226 8.49 -15.37 -4.28
CA THR A 226 8.24 -15.29 -2.84
C THR A 226 7.29 -14.14 -2.56
N PRO A 227 6.13 -14.39 -1.90
CA PRO A 227 5.22 -13.33 -1.46
C PRO A 227 5.92 -12.38 -0.50
N MET A 228 5.71 -11.10 -0.69
CA MET A 228 6.35 -10.07 0.14
C MET A 228 5.38 -9.00 0.60
N ALA A 229 5.74 -8.36 1.70
CA ALA A 229 5.13 -7.15 2.22
C ALA A 229 6.22 -6.14 2.58
N ARG A 230 5.83 -4.88 2.84
CA ARG A 230 6.76 -3.88 3.36
C ARG A 230 6.45 -3.61 4.83
N TRP A 231 7.49 -3.63 5.66
CA TRP A 231 7.35 -3.24 7.07
C TRP A 231 7.91 -1.84 7.32
N PHE A 232 7.38 -1.19 8.37
CA PHE A 232 7.89 0.06 8.92
C PHE A 232 8.01 -0.04 10.43
N GLU A 233 9.07 0.55 10.98
CA GLU A 233 9.21 0.87 12.40
C GLU A 233 9.25 2.39 12.52
N LEU A 234 8.20 2.94 13.14
CA LEU A 234 8.06 4.38 13.36
C LEU A 234 8.48 4.73 14.79
N ASN A 235 9.24 5.79 14.95
CA ASN A 235 9.63 6.32 16.26
C ASN A 235 9.65 7.86 16.24
N GLU A 236 9.91 8.49 17.37
CA GLU A 236 9.88 9.95 17.52
C GLU A 236 10.91 10.69 16.66
N THR A 237 11.99 10.03 16.24
CA THR A 237 13.10 10.64 15.49
C THR A 237 13.07 10.32 13.99
N GLY A 238 12.19 9.42 13.55
CA GLY A 238 12.10 9.00 12.15
C GLY A 238 11.55 7.60 11.99
N PHE A 239 11.88 6.95 10.89
CA PHE A 239 11.41 5.61 10.59
C PHE A 239 12.50 4.72 9.99
N ARG A 240 12.25 3.42 10.05
CA ARG A 240 12.98 2.39 9.30
C ARG A 240 11.99 1.58 8.50
N SER A 241 12.38 1.10 7.34
CA SER A 241 11.53 0.26 6.49
C SER A 241 12.37 -0.78 5.75
N GLY A 242 11.76 -1.91 5.49
CA GLY A 242 12.32 -3.02 4.73
C GLY A 242 11.23 -3.96 4.23
N TYR A 243 11.62 -5.15 3.81
CA TYR A 243 10.71 -6.13 3.25
C TYR A 243 10.56 -7.31 4.19
N LEU A 244 9.34 -7.83 4.28
CA LEU A 244 8.99 -9.08 4.92
C LEU A 244 8.69 -10.09 3.80
N ALA A 245 9.34 -11.24 3.84
CA ALA A 245 9.11 -12.34 2.90
C ALA A 245 8.49 -13.55 3.64
N ALA A 246 7.72 -14.34 2.90
CA ALA A 246 7.10 -15.58 3.39
C ALA A 246 8.13 -16.66 3.73
#